data_81d89683dec39c358220249a3024457e
#
_entry.id   81d89683dec39c358220249a3024457e
#
_cell.length_a   1.000
_cell.length_b   1.000
_cell.length_c   1.000
_cell.angle_alpha   90.00
_cell.angle_beta   90.00
_cell.angle_gamma   90.00
#
_symmetry.space_group_name_H-M   'P 1'
#
loop_
_entity.id
_entity.type
_entity.pdbx_description
1 polymer ?
#
loop_
_entity_poly.entity_id
_entity_poly.type
_entity_poly.pdbx_seq_one_letter_code
_entity_poly.pdbx_strand_id
1 'polypeptide(L)'
;MTAQAHLDRIQTINQGSFYTPDSITRLVYQMLLNAKIDIKDYVLLDSSCGYGSFLNLEGFKQNIGADIDKQALQKAQKIFKDYAIAPLFLHTNSLQNVSREKFNILESSKLIIVGNPPYNDKTSIVQNHLKSIDSNPVDSQLKARDIGISFLRSFDILKADYICVLHPLSYLIKESNFKSLKNFIKHYHLLDSTIISSQIFCPKSLGFFPIVIALYERDNQGMDFDFICNYEFKTLE
;
A
#
# COMPACT_ATOMS: atom_id res chain seq x y z
N MET A 1 6.97 17.19 -7.02
CA MET A 1 6.06 17.62 -5.92
C MET A 1 5.89 16.42 -5.00
N THR A 2 6.11 16.58 -3.70
CA THR A 2 6.15 15.48 -2.72
C THR A 2 4.84 15.26 -1.95
N ALA A 3 3.82 16.05 -2.22
CA ALA A 3 2.47 15.96 -1.62
C ALA A 3 1.41 16.10 -2.70
N GLN A 4 0.22 15.57 -2.42
CA GLN A 4 -0.92 15.77 -3.32
C GLN A 4 -1.31 17.26 -3.33
N ALA A 5 -1.19 17.90 -4.49
CA ALA A 5 -1.29 19.36 -4.64
C ALA A 5 -2.65 19.97 -4.26
N HIS A 6 -3.69 19.17 -4.06
CA HIS A 6 -5.01 19.64 -3.60
C HIS A 6 -5.18 19.58 -2.07
N LEU A 7 -4.22 18.97 -1.35
CA LEU A 7 -4.22 18.87 0.10
C LEU A 7 -3.29 19.95 0.68
N ASP A 8 -3.69 20.59 1.75
CA ASP A 8 -2.77 21.36 2.55
C ASP A 8 -1.85 20.44 3.38
N ARG A 9 -0.83 21.03 4.03
CA ARG A 9 0.14 20.27 4.83
C ARG A 9 -0.53 19.46 5.96
N ILE A 10 -1.56 20.02 6.58
CA ILE A 10 -2.26 19.38 7.70
C ILE A 10 -3.09 18.20 7.18
N GLN A 11 -3.81 18.40 6.07
CA GLN A 11 -4.58 17.34 5.42
C GLN A 11 -3.68 16.18 4.95
N THR A 12 -2.53 16.51 4.36
CA THR A 12 -1.55 15.50 3.92
C THR A 12 -1.05 14.65 5.10
N ILE A 13 -0.71 15.28 6.23
CA ILE A 13 -0.27 14.59 7.45
C ILE A 13 -1.40 13.73 8.03
N ASN A 14 -2.62 14.28 8.11
CA ASN A 14 -3.77 13.59 8.70
C ASN A 14 -4.22 12.39 7.91
N GLN A 15 -4.14 12.47 6.58
CA GLN A 15 -4.55 11.39 5.68
C GLN A 15 -3.41 10.40 5.39
N GLY A 16 -2.16 10.74 5.77
CA GLY A 16 -0.98 9.93 5.41
C GLY A 16 -0.75 9.86 3.88
N SER A 17 -1.31 10.84 3.14
CA SER A 17 -1.36 10.82 1.67
C SER A 17 -0.12 11.49 1.10
N PHE A 18 0.84 10.70 0.64
CA PHE A 18 2.08 11.16 0.04
C PHE A 18 2.16 10.73 -1.43
N TYR A 19 2.62 11.65 -2.29
CA TYR A 19 2.93 11.28 -3.67
C TYR A 19 4.11 10.31 -3.70
N THR A 20 3.94 9.19 -4.41
CA THR A 20 5.01 8.21 -4.60
C THR A 20 5.82 8.58 -5.84
N PRO A 21 7.13 8.85 -5.70
CA PRO A 21 8.00 9.19 -6.82
C PRO A 21 8.13 8.04 -7.84
N ASP A 22 8.36 8.38 -9.12
CA ASP A 22 8.52 7.40 -10.20
C ASP A 22 9.71 6.44 -9.97
N SER A 23 10.77 6.88 -9.27
CA SER A 23 11.88 6.00 -8.91
C SER A 23 11.44 4.83 -8.03
N ILE A 24 10.48 5.08 -7.14
CA ILE A 24 9.93 4.06 -6.24
C ILE A 24 8.96 3.13 -7.00
N THR A 25 8.10 3.66 -7.87
CA THR A 25 7.21 2.82 -8.67
C THR A 25 8.00 1.90 -9.60
N ARG A 26 9.09 2.39 -10.19
CA ARG A 26 10.01 1.56 -10.99
C ARG A 26 10.69 0.48 -10.15
N LEU A 27 11.10 0.79 -8.91
CA LEU A 27 11.71 -0.19 -8.02
C LEU A 27 10.71 -1.31 -7.68
N VAL A 28 9.46 -0.96 -7.35
CA VAL A 28 8.38 -1.94 -7.14
C VAL A 28 8.21 -2.83 -8.38
N TYR A 29 8.19 -2.24 -9.58
CA TYR A 29 8.07 -2.98 -10.82
C TYR A 29 9.24 -3.94 -11.05
N GLN A 30 10.47 -3.47 -10.81
CA GLN A 30 11.68 -4.31 -10.91
C GLN A 30 11.66 -5.48 -9.92
N MET A 31 11.19 -5.26 -8.68
CA MET A 31 11.07 -6.34 -7.69
C MET A 31 10.11 -7.44 -8.18
N LEU A 32 8.97 -7.08 -8.79
CA LEU A 32 8.03 -8.03 -9.38
C LEU A 32 8.67 -8.82 -10.53
N LEU A 33 9.39 -8.15 -11.43
CA LEU A 33 10.07 -8.79 -12.56
C LEU A 33 11.22 -9.71 -12.09
N ASN A 34 12.02 -9.28 -11.12
CA ASN A 34 13.13 -10.05 -10.56
C ASN A 34 12.64 -11.32 -9.87
N ALA A 35 11.46 -11.29 -9.26
CA ALA A 35 10.81 -12.46 -8.70
C ALA A 35 10.26 -13.44 -9.77
N LYS A 36 10.45 -13.13 -11.08
CA LYS A 36 10.02 -13.94 -12.23
C LYS A 36 8.50 -14.18 -12.26
N ILE A 37 7.73 -13.21 -11.77
CA ILE A 37 6.27 -13.24 -11.83
C ILE A 37 5.84 -12.92 -13.26
N ASP A 38 5.09 -13.80 -13.91
CA ASP A 38 4.48 -13.49 -15.21
C ASP A 38 3.24 -12.62 -15.01
N ILE A 39 3.48 -11.30 -15.00
CA ILE A 39 2.49 -10.27 -14.65
C ILE A 39 1.32 -10.15 -15.64
N LYS A 40 1.42 -10.74 -16.85
CA LYS A 40 0.43 -10.57 -17.94
C LYS A 40 -0.97 -11.10 -17.58
N ASP A 41 -1.01 -12.14 -16.74
CA ASP A 41 -2.27 -12.76 -16.32
C ASP A 41 -2.88 -12.09 -15.08
N TYR A 42 -2.17 -11.16 -14.47
CA TYR A 42 -2.57 -10.55 -13.20
C TYR A 42 -3.36 -9.27 -13.38
N VAL A 43 -4.38 -9.12 -12.55
CA VAL A 43 -4.97 -7.82 -12.24
C VAL A 43 -4.07 -7.12 -11.24
N LEU A 44 -3.73 -5.85 -11.50
CA LEU A 44 -3.03 -4.98 -10.55
C LEU A 44 -4.05 -4.13 -9.82
N LEU A 45 -4.00 -4.13 -8.50
CA LEU A 45 -4.82 -3.28 -7.64
C LEU A 45 -3.94 -2.35 -6.80
N ASP A 46 -4.20 -1.03 -6.88
CA ASP A 46 -3.80 -0.07 -5.87
C ASP A 46 -5.04 0.42 -5.12
N SER A 47 -5.19 0.00 -3.87
CA SER A 47 -6.40 0.24 -3.06
C SER A 47 -6.40 1.60 -2.33
N SER A 48 -5.39 2.42 -2.54
CA SER A 48 -5.24 3.78 -2.01
C SER A 48 -4.44 4.62 -3.00
N CYS A 49 -4.90 4.65 -4.25
CA CYS A 49 -4.09 5.01 -5.40
C CYS A 49 -3.75 6.51 -5.51
N GLY A 50 -4.44 7.39 -4.80
CA GLY A 50 -4.22 8.83 -4.91
C GLY A 50 -4.31 9.30 -6.37
N TYR A 51 -3.21 9.82 -6.89
CA TYR A 51 -3.09 10.25 -8.30
C TYR A 51 -2.71 9.12 -9.25
N GLY A 52 -2.59 7.87 -8.78
CA GLY A 52 -2.35 6.70 -9.60
C GLY A 52 -0.89 6.42 -9.93
N SER A 53 0.06 6.76 -9.04
CA SER A 53 1.49 6.59 -9.31
C SER A 53 1.88 5.16 -9.73
N PHE A 54 1.21 4.14 -9.19
CA PHE A 54 1.46 2.74 -9.55
C PHE A 54 0.63 2.25 -10.74
N LEU A 55 -0.38 3.01 -11.18
CA LEU A 55 -1.27 2.58 -12.26
C LEU A 55 -0.69 2.77 -13.67
N ASN A 56 0.48 3.39 -13.78
CA ASN A 56 1.26 3.49 -15.02
C ASN A 56 2.17 2.27 -15.27
N LEU A 57 2.17 1.29 -14.38
CA LEU A 57 2.90 0.04 -14.59
C LEU A 57 2.24 -0.77 -15.71
N GLU A 58 3.03 -1.14 -16.70
CA GLU A 58 2.56 -1.81 -17.91
C GLU A 58 2.67 -3.33 -17.82
N GLY A 59 1.99 -4.02 -18.74
CA GLY A 59 2.10 -5.47 -18.89
C GLY A 59 1.10 -6.28 -18.05
N PHE A 60 0.27 -5.66 -17.23
CA PHE A 60 -0.79 -6.33 -16.48
C PHE A 60 -2.05 -6.51 -17.34
N LYS A 61 -2.85 -7.51 -17.00
CA LYS A 61 -4.14 -7.76 -17.65
C LYS A 61 -5.10 -6.57 -17.49
N GLN A 62 -5.10 -5.93 -16.32
CA GLN A 62 -5.90 -4.77 -15.98
C GLN A 62 -5.28 -4.05 -14.79
N ASN A 63 -5.33 -2.71 -14.80
CA ASN A 63 -4.94 -1.88 -13.66
C ASN A 63 -6.18 -1.27 -13.03
N ILE A 64 -6.30 -1.38 -11.71
CA ILE A 64 -7.43 -0.87 -10.92
C ILE A 64 -6.88 0.02 -9.82
N GLY A 65 -7.39 1.26 -9.77
CA GLY A 65 -7.10 2.20 -8.70
C GLY A 65 -8.35 2.49 -7.88
N ALA A 66 -8.28 2.33 -6.57
CA ALA A 66 -9.35 2.71 -5.66
C ALA A 66 -8.85 3.76 -4.67
N ASP A 67 -9.68 4.73 -4.37
CA ASP A 67 -9.39 5.72 -3.34
C ASP A 67 -10.68 6.26 -2.72
N ILE A 68 -10.59 6.74 -1.50
CA ILE A 68 -11.68 7.41 -0.81
C ILE A 68 -11.74 8.91 -1.16
N ASP A 69 -10.63 9.47 -1.65
CA ASP A 69 -10.53 10.86 -2.06
C ASP A 69 -10.98 11.03 -3.53
N LYS A 70 -12.22 11.53 -3.68
CA LYS A 70 -12.81 11.79 -4.99
C LYS A 70 -12.01 12.80 -5.82
N GLN A 71 -11.37 13.79 -5.19
CA GLN A 71 -10.59 14.80 -5.90
C GLN A 71 -9.29 14.21 -6.45
N ALA A 72 -8.66 13.33 -5.68
CA ALA A 72 -7.49 12.60 -6.14
C ALA A 72 -7.82 11.73 -7.36
N LEU A 73 -8.92 10.97 -7.30
CA LEU A 73 -9.39 10.14 -8.42
C LEU A 73 -9.71 10.95 -9.67
N GLN A 74 -10.37 12.11 -9.54
CA GLN A 74 -10.64 12.99 -10.68
C GLN A 74 -9.36 13.50 -11.36
N LYS A 75 -8.31 13.75 -10.59
CA LYS A 75 -6.99 14.11 -11.14
C LYS A 75 -6.32 12.91 -11.78
N ALA A 76 -6.35 11.73 -11.15
CA ALA A 76 -5.85 10.50 -11.74
C ALA A 76 -6.52 10.21 -13.09
N GLN A 77 -7.84 10.27 -13.18
CA GLN A 77 -8.60 10.07 -14.42
C GLN A 77 -8.16 11.04 -15.54
N LYS A 78 -7.85 12.30 -15.21
CA LYS A 78 -7.33 13.27 -16.18
C LYS A 78 -5.92 12.91 -16.67
N ILE A 79 -5.06 12.41 -15.78
CA ILE A 79 -3.69 11.98 -16.11
C ILE A 79 -3.74 10.80 -17.11
N PHE A 80 -4.62 9.83 -16.85
CA PHE A 80 -4.72 8.60 -17.64
C PHE A 80 -5.69 8.68 -18.83
N LYS A 81 -6.27 9.86 -19.12
CA LYS A 81 -7.30 10.06 -20.14
C LYS A 81 -6.90 9.56 -21.55
N ASP A 82 -5.64 9.79 -21.91
CA ASP A 82 -5.13 9.51 -23.24
C ASP A 82 -4.30 8.20 -23.31
N TYR A 83 -4.35 7.38 -22.26
CA TYR A 83 -3.69 6.07 -22.26
C TYR A 83 -4.48 5.09 -23.13
N ALA A 84 -3.77 4.28 -23.92
CA ALA A 84 -4.39 3.26 -24.78
C ALA A 84 -5.23 2.25 -23.99
N ILE A 85 -4.78 1.91 -22.79
CA ILE A 85 -5.49 1.08 -21.80
C ILE A 85 -5.55 1.89 -20.51
N ALA A 86 -6.66 2.61 -20.32
CA ALA A 86 -6.84 3.40 -19.10
C ALA A 86 -7.16 2.49 -17.90
N PRO A 87 -6.57 2.77 -16.72
CA PRO A 87 -6.94 2.07 -15.49
C PRO A 87 -8.42 2.26 -15.13
N LEU A 88 -9.01 1.28 -14.47
CA LEU A 88 -10.32 1.42 -13.85
C LEU A 88 -10.17 2.18 -12.52
N PHE A 89 -10.94 3.25 -12.33
CA PHE A 89 -10.92 4.04 -11.10
C PHE A 89 -12.22 3.85 -10.32
N LEU A 90 -12.08 3.53 -9.01
CA LEU A 90 -13.19 3.26 -8.11
C LEU A 90 -13.15 4.21 -6.91
N HIS A 91 -14.21 5.04 -6.75
CA HIS A 91 -14.37 5.88 -5.57
C HIS A 91 -14.99 5.05 -4.45
N THR A 92 -14.15 4.57 -3.52
CA THR A 92 -14.61 3.67 -2.45
C THR A 92 -13.67 3.70 -1.24
N ASN A 93 -14.21 3.34 -0.06
CA ASN A 93 -13.42 3.08 1.12
C ASN A 93 -12.91 1.64 1.10
N SER A 94 -11.61 1.45 0.86
CA SER A 94 -10.97 0.14 0.71
C SER A 94 -10.88 -0.68 2.00
N LEU A 95 -11.29 -0.13 3.15
CA LEU A 95 -11.29 -0.81 4.45
C LEU A 95 -12.68 -1.16 4.98
N GLN A 96 -13.73 -0.96 4.15
CA GLN A 96 -15.11 -1.25 4.52
C GLN A 96 -15.73 -2.22 3.50
N ASN A 97 -16.40 -3.27 3.99
CA ASN A 97 -17.01 -4.32 3.16
C ASN A 97 -16.04 -4.88 2.11
N VAL A 98 -14.85 -5.26 2.58
CA VAL A 98 -13.75 -5.66 1.70
C VAL A 98 -14.08 -6.98 1.00
N SER A 99 -14.11 -6.96 -0.32
CA SER A 99 -14.31 -8.14 -1.17
C SER A 99 -13.69 -7.89 -2.56
N ARG A 100 -13.42 -8.95 -3.32
CA ARG A 100 -12.97 -8.84 -4.72
C ARG A 100 -14.02 -8.19 -5.60
N GLU A 101 -15.30 -8.51 -5.41
CA GLU A 101 -16.43 -7.94 -6.12
C GLU A 101 -16.46 -6.39 -6.02
N LYS A 102 -16.18 -5.86 -4.82
CA LYS A 102 -16.10 -4.42 -4.58
C LYS A 102 -15.10 -3.70 -5.49
N PHE A 103 -14.03 -4.38 -5.87
CA PHE A 103 -13.00 -3.86 -6.77
C PHE A 103 -13.18 -4.34 -8.22
N ASN A 104 -14.34 -4.91 -8.57
CA ASN A 104 -14.61 -5.50 -9.88
C ASN A 104 -13.59 -6.58 -10.27
N ILE A 105 -13.12 -7.37 -9.32
CA ILE A 105 -12.15 -8.44 -9.49
C ILE A 105 -12.89 -9.78 -9.36
N LEU A 106 -12.79 -10.63 -10.38
CA LEU A 106 -13.37 -11.98 -10.32
C LEU A 106 -12.61 -12.84 -9.29
N GLU A 107 -13.33 -13.75 -8.63
CA GLU A 107 -12.71 -14.68 -7.67
C GLU A 107 -11.61 -15.55 -8.30
N SER A 108 -11.73 -15.87 -9.58
CA SER A 108 -10.76 -16.67 -10.35
C SER A 108 -9.57 -15.85 -10.88
N SER A 109 -9.59 -14.53 -10.77
CA SER A 109 -8.50 -13.68 -11.27
C SER A 109 -7.26 -13.81 -10.40
N LYS A 110 -6.09 -13.89 -11.03
CA LYS A 110 -4.81 -13.68 -10.35
C LYS A 110 -4.69 -12.21 -9.96
N LEU A 111 -4.22 -11.92 -8.76
CA LEU A 111 -4.21 -10.57 -8.19
C LEU A 111 -2.83 -10.20 -7.63
N ILE A 112 -2.31 -9.07 -8.10
CA ILE A 112 -1.17 -8.39 -7.48
C ILE A 112 -1.68 -7.09 -6.87
N ILE A 113 -1.34 -6.84 -5.60
CA ILE A 113 -1.59 -5.56 -4.95
C ILE A 113 -0.28 -4.78 -4.87
N VAL A 114 -0.33 -3.53 -5.30
CA VAL A 114 0.78 -2.58 -5.14
C VAL A 114 0.26 -1.32 -4.43
N GLY A 115 1.15 -0.51 -3.89
CA GLY A 115 0.74 0.79 -3.36
C GLY A 115 1.62 1.30 -2.22
N ASN A 116 1.27 2.51 -1.81
CA ASN A 116 1.80 3.17 -0.63
C ASN A 116 0.62 3.60 0.24
N PRO A 117 -0.06 2.63 0.91
CA PRO A 117 -1.25 2.93 1.69
C PRO A 117 -0.91 3.88 2.85
N PRO A 118 -1.86 4.70 3.30
CA PRO A 118 -1.64 5.59 4.42
C PRO A 118 -1.27 4.80 5.68
N TYR A 119 -0.29 5.30 6.41
CA TYR A 119 0.15 4.75 7.70
C TYR A 119 0.30 5.90 8.70
N ASN A 120 -0.54 5.89 9.74
CA ASN A 120 -0.49 6.81 10.85
C ASN A 120 -0.89 6.11 12.14
N ASP A 121 0.01 6.10 13.10
CA ASP A 121 -0.35 5.71 14.47
C ASP A 121 -1.27 6.79 15.08
N LYS A 122 -2.41 6.38 15.65
CA LYS A 122 -3.33 7.28 16.37
C LYS A 122 -2.63 8.13 17.45
N THR A 123 -1.50 7.63 17.99
CA THR A 123 -0.68 8.38 18.94
C THR A 123 -0.05 9.62 18.32
N SER A 124 0.37 9.54 17.06
CA SER A 124 0.93 10.68 16.34
C SER A 124 -0.11 11.79 16.12
N ILE A 125 -1.37 11.41 15.87
CA ILE A 125 -2.49 12.36 15.74
C ILE A 125 -2.74 13.07 17.07
N VAL A 126 -2.76 12.33 18.18
CA VAL A 126 -2.94 12.90 19.53
C VAL A 126 -1.76 13.79 19.92
N GLN A 127 -0.52 13.35 19.65
CA GLN A 127 0.67 14.15 19.97
C GLN A 127 0.74 15.47 19.20
N ASN A 128 0.20 15.52 17.99
CA ASN A 128 0.17 16.72 17.15
C ASN A 128 -1.07 17.60 17.42
N HIS A 129 -1.86 17.33 18.48
CA HIS A 129 -3.09 18.05 18.82
C HIS A 129 -4.09 18.18 17.65
N LEU A 130 -4.07 17.25 16.73
CA LEU A 130 -4.97 17.22 15.59
C LEU A 130 -6.33 16.70 16.08
N LYS A 131 -7.39 17.50 15.89
CA LYS A 131 -8.75 17.04 16.14
C LYS A 131 -9.00 15.76 15.32
N SER A 132 -9.58 14.74 15.93
CA SER A 132 -10.02 13.55 15.23
C SER A 132 -11.00 13.99 14.13
N ILE A 133 -10.52 14.03 12.89
CA ILE A 133 -11.42 14.09 11.74
C ILE A 133 -12.18 12.77 11.76
N ASP A 134 -13.47 12.79 11.50
CA ASP A 134 -14.34 11.61 11.49
C ASP A 134 -13.59 10.47 10.82
N SER A 135 -13.24 9.46 11.63
CA SER A 135 -12.48 8.33 11.13
C SER A 135 -13.36 7.57 10.17
N ASN A 136 -12.95 7.52 8.89
CA ASN A 136 -13.63 6.69 7.91
C ASN A 136 -13.90 5.30 8.49
N PRO A 137 -15.10 4.72 8.30
CA PRO A 137 -15.44 3.43 8.87
C PRO A 137 -14.48 2.36 8.37
N VAL A 138 -14.02 1.53 9.30
CA VAL A 138 -13.14 0.37 9.04
C VAL A 138 -13.85 -0.87 9.57
N ASP A 139 -13.90 -1.93 8.78
CA ASP A 139 -14.47 -3.20 9.20
C ASP A 139 -13.82 -3.67 10.51
N SER A 140 -14.65 -4.16 11.44
CA SER A 140 -14.20 -4.50 12.81
C SER A 140 -13.01 -5.48 12.83
N GLN A 141 -13.01 -6.45 11.93
CA GLN A 141 -11.94 -7.44 11.77
C GLN A 141 -10.61 -6.83 11.27
N LEU A 142 -10.68 -5.71 10.57
CA LEU A 142 -9.52 -4.99 10.02
C LEU A 142 -8.94 -3.97 11.00
N LYS A 143 -9.74 -3.53 12.01
CA LYS A 143 -9.31 -2.47 12.93
C LYS A 143 -7.98 -2.78 13.59
N ALA A 144 -7.02 -1.88 13.40
CA ALA A 144 -5.73 -1.87 14.05
C ALA A 144 -5.45 -0.47 14.65
N ARG A 145 -4.39 -0.35 15.45
CA ARG A 145 -3.93 0.94 15.97
C ARG A 145 -3.44 1.85 14.86
N ASP A 146 -2.70 1.27 13.92
CA ASP A 146 -2.21 1.94 12.72
C ASP A 146 -3.03 1.50 11.50
N ILE A 147 -3.46 2.46 10.67
CA ILE A 147 -4.31 2.20 9.52
C ILE A 147 -3.59 1.38 8.45
N GLY A 148 -2.28 1.52 8.30
CA GLY A 148 -1.49 0.71 7.35
C GLY A 148 -1.54 -0.78 7.68
N ILE A 149 -1.59 -1.15 8.97
CA ILE A 149 -1.82 -2.54 9.38
C ILE A 149 -3.23 -3.00 8.96
N SER A 150 -4.24 -2.11 9.01
CA SER A 150 -5.58 -2.44 8.53
C SER A 150 -5.59 -2.71 7.02
N PHE A 151 -4.78 -1.98 6.24
CA PHE A 151 -4.61 -2.24 4.81
C PHE A 151 -3.97 -3.63 4.56
N LEU A 152 -2.89 -3.98 5.25
CA LEU A 152 -2.27 -5.32 5.11
C LEU A 152 -3.27 -6.44 5.44
N ARG A 153 -4.08 -6.28 6.49
CA ARG A 153 -5.16 -7.23 6.80
C ARG A 153 -6.22 -7.30 5.70
N SER A 154 -6.55 -6.19 5.04
CA SER A 154 -7.51 -6.17 3.94
C SER A 154 -7.00 -6.92 2.71
N PHE A 155 -5.69 -6.89 2.45
CA PHE A 155 -5.06 -7.62 1.36
C PHE A 155 -5.15 -9.13 1.55
N ASP A 156 -5.09 -9.60 2.80
CA ASP A 156 -5.34 -11.01 3.12
C ASP A 156 -6.79 -11.44 2.81
N ILE A 157 -7.78 -10.59 3.09
CA ILE A 157 -9.18 -10.87 2.69
C ILE A 157 -9.33 -10.97 1.19
N LEU A 158 -8.63 -10.13 0.43
CA LEU A 158 -8.65 -10.14 -1.04
C LEU A 158 -7.90 -11.34 -1.61
N LYS A 159 -7.15 -12.10 -0.79
CA LYS A 159 -6.36 -13.27 -1.21
C LYS A 159 -5.48 -12.95 -2.41
N ALA A 160 -4.77 -11.83 -2.37
CA ALA A 160 -3.83 -11.48 -3.42
C ALA A 160 -2.72 -12.53 -3.51
N ASP A 161 -2.30 -12.89 -4.72
CA ASP A 161 -1.21 -13.85 -4.93
C ASP A 161 0.13 -13.23 -4.53
N TYR A 162 0.32 -11.95 -4.90
CA TYR A 162 1.48 -11.15 -4.52
C TYR A 162 1.07 -9.78 -4.01
N ILE A 163 1.85 -9.23 -3.11
CA ILE A 163 1.67 -7.89 -2.54
C ILE A 163 3.02 -7.19 -2.52
N CYS A 164 3.17 -6.10 -3.27
CA CYS A 164 4.39 -5.29 -3.24
C CYS A 164 4.05 -3.87 -2.81
N VAL A 165 4.20 -3.59 -1.51
CA VAL A 165 3.72 -2.35 -0.90
C VAL A 165 4.76 -1.71 0.00
N LEU A 166 4.59 -0.40 0.21
CA LEU A 166 5.37 0.39 1.13
C LEU A 166 4.69 0.45 2.49
N HIS A 167 5.47 0.26 3.54
CA HIS A 167 4.99 0.48 4.90
C HIS A 167 6.16 0.73 5.88
N PRO A 168 5.93 1.24 7.10
CA PRO A 168 6.97 1.37 8.11
C PRO A 168 7.66 0.04 8.39
N LEU A 169 9.00 0.03 8.41
CA LEU A 169 9.78 -1.17 8.75
C LEU A 169 9.38 -1.75 10.12
N SER A 170 8.93 -0.87 11.02
CA SER A 170 8.46 -1.25 12.36
C SER A 170 7.28 -2.24 12.38
N TYR A 171 6.56 -2.42 11.25
CA TYR A 171 5.51 -3.44 11.17
C TYR A 171 6.07 -4.84 11.20
N LEU A 172 7.29 -5.03 10.69
CA LEU A 172 7.99 -6.31 10.68
C LEU A 172 8.86 -6.50 11.91
N ILE A 173 9.74 -5.53 12.23
CA ILE A 173 10.79 -5.69 13.26
C ILE A 173 10.32 -5.41 14.70
N LYS A 174 9.14 -4.82 14.90
CA LYS A 174 8.57 -4.63 16.23
C LYS A 174 7.54 -5.73 16.49
N GLU A 175 7.84 -6.64 17.41
CA GLU A 175 7.04 -7.83 17.67
C GLU A 175 5.54 -7.55 17.89
N SER A 176 5.20 -6.48 18.63
CA SER A 176 3.80 -6.08 18.86
C SER A 176 3.06 -5.68 17.59
N ASN A 177 3.75 -5.02 16.64
CA ASN A 177 3.20 -4.66 15.35
C ASN A 177 3.09 -5.89 14.45
N PHE A 178 4.14 -6.73 14.42
CA PHE A 178 4.15 -7.99 13.68
C PHE A 178 2.98 -8.88 14.09
N LYS A 179 2.78 -9.12 15.37
CA LYS A 179 1.61 -9.85 15.91
C LYS A 179 0.27 -9.21 15.52
N SER A 180 0.24 -7.88 15.36
CA SER A 180 -0.95 -7.16 14.91
C SER A 180 -1.31 -7.41 13.45
N LEU A 181 -0.44 -8.00 12.62
CA LEU A 181 -0.75 -8.41 11.25
C LEU A 181 -1.71 -9.60 11.19
N LYS A 182 -1.84 -10.39 12.28
CA LYS A 182 -2.79 -11.50 12.45
C LYS A 182 -2.69 -12.57 11.35
N ASN A 183 -3.77 -12.74 10.56
CA ASN A 183 -3.83 -13.77 9.52
C ASN A 183 -2.90 -13.46 8.35
N PHE A 184 -2.56 -12.20 8.12
CA PHE A 184 -1.61 -11.83 7.07
C PHE A 184 -0.30 -12.62 7.18
N ILE A 185 0.32 -12.68 8.37
CA ILE A 185 1.58 -13.42 8.59
C ILE A 185 1.43 -14.94 8.49
N LYS A 186 0.21 -15.46 8.50
CA LYS A 186 -0.04 -16.90 8.32
C LYS A 186 -0.15 -17.31 6.85
N HIS A 187 -0.52 -16.35 5.99
CA HIS A 187 -0.82 -16.59 4.59
C HIS A 187 0.19 -15.96 3.62
N TYR A 188 1.09 -15.13 4.15
CA TYR A 188 2.11 -14.45 3.33
C TYR A 188 3.48 -14.60 3.95
N HIS A 189 4.50 -14.81 3.10
CA HIS A 189 5.89 -14.70 3.49
C HIS A 189 6.56 -13.54 2.75
N LEU A 190 7.61 -12.97 3.35
CA LEU A 190 8.39 -11.91 2.75
C LEU A 190 9.38 -12.50 1.75
N LEU A 191 9.13 -12.26 0.45
CA LEU A 191 9.93 -12.78 -0.65
C LEU A 191 11.15 -11.90 -0.96
N ASP A 192 10.97 -10.57 -0.99
CA ASP A 192 12.02 -9.59 -1.21
C ASP A 192 11.70 -8.28 -0.50
N SER A 193 12.72 -7.46 -0.23
CA SER A 193 12.53 -6.18 0.43
C SER A 193 13.64 -5.19 0.14
N THR A 194 13.29 -3.89 0.20
CA THR A 194 14.27 -2.79 0.13
C THR A 194 13.90 -1.71 1.14
N ILE A 195 14.83 -1.34 2.02
CA ILE A 195 14.64 -0.25 3.00
C ILE A 195 14.98 1.08 2.34
N ILE A 196 14.11 2.05 2.53
CA ILE A 196 14.27 3.44 2.11
C ILE A 196 13.99 4.41 3.27
N SER A 197 14.45 5.66 3.14
CA SER A 197 14.09 6.70 4.11
C SER A 197 12.74 7.34 3.77
N SER A 198 11.91 7.61 4.77
CA SER A 198 10.67 8.41 4.60
C SER A 198 10.91 9.82 4.08
N GLN A 199 12.15 10.33 4.15
CA GLN A 199 12.54 11.62 3.57
C GLN A 199 12.30 11.72 2.07
N ILE A 200 12.28 10.59 1.34
CA ILE A 200 12.00 10.57 -0.10
C ILE A 200 10.60 11.14 -0.43
N PHE A 201 9.65 11.02 0.51
CA PHE A 201 8.30 11.55 0.38
C PHE A 201 8.17 12.97 0.93
N CYS A 202 8.98 13.33 1.93
CA CYS A 202 8.97 14.62 2.60
C CYS A 202 10.40 15.12 2.86
N PRO A 203 11.12 15.64 1.84
CA PRO A 203 12.52 16.05 1.97
C PRO A 203 12.79 17.12 3.01
N LYS A 204 11.76 17.92 3.36
CA LYS A 204 11.83 19.00 4.36
C LYS A 204 11.38 18.59 5.77
N SER A 205 11.10 17.32 5.99
CA SER A 205 10.74 16.83 7.33
C SER A 205 11.97 16.79 8.23
N LEU A 206 11.82 17.29 9.48
CA LEU A 206 12.87 17.23 10.50
C LEU A 206 13.02 15.82 11.09
N GLY A 207 11.99 14.98 10.99
CA GLY A 207 12.00 13.57 11.41
C GLY A 207 11.86 12.64 10.23
N PHE A 208 12.59 11.54 10.26
CA PHE A 208 12.48 10.46 9.28
C PHE A 208 12.49 9.10 9.97
N PHE A 209 11.94 8.12 9.28
CA PHE A 209 11.90 6.74 9.75
C PHE A 209 12.07 5.77 8.57
N PRO A 210 12.53 4.54 8.84
CA PRO A 210 12.70 3.55 7.79
C PRO A 210 11.35 3.06 7.28
N ILE A 211 11.19 3.08 5.96
CA ILE A 211 10.10 2.46 5.22
C ILE A 211 10.68 1.25 4.50
N VAL A 212 9.95 0.17 4.45
CA VAL A 212 10.28 -0.99 3.62
C VAL A 212 9.34 -1.06 2.42
N ILE A 213 9.93 -1.25 1.25
CA ILE A 213 9.23 -1.76 0.07
C ILE A 213 9.30 -3.26 0.21
N ALA A 214 8.17 -3.91 0.46
CA ALA A 214 8.10 -5.32 0.79
C ALA A 214 7.29 -6.08 -0.26
N LEU A 215 7.91 -7.07 -0.87
CA LEU A 215 7.24 -8.03 -1.75
C LEU A 215 6.90 -9.28 -0.97
N TYR A 216 5.61 -9.54 -0.85
CA TYR A 216 5.08 -10.73 -0.22
C TYR A 216 4.47 -11.67 -1.25
N GLU A 217 4.63 -12.96 -1.04
CA GLU A 217 3.96 -14.03 -1.78
C GLU A 217 2.97 -14.75 -0.86
N ARG A 218 1.80 -15.07 -1.40
CA ARG A 218 0.82 -15.88 -0.68
C ARG A 218 1.25 -17.35 -0.69
N ASP A 219 1.39 -17.93 0.49
CA ASP A 219 1.67 -19.36 0.65
C ASP A 219 0.93 -19.95 1.88
N ASN A 220 1.17 -21.24 2.14
CA ASN A 220 0.59 -21.95 3.28
C ASN A 220 1.53 -22.01 4.49
N GLN A 221 2.77 -21.50 4.38
CA GLN A 221 3.76 -21.51 5.47
C GLN A 221 3.71 -20.21 6.24
N GLY A 222 3.49 -19.09 5.54
CA GLY A 222 3.51 -17.76 6.11
C GLY A 222 4.92 -17.38 6.60
N MET A 223 4.97 -16.50 7.60
CA MET A 223 6.21 -16.08 8.25
C MET A 223 5.99 -15.94 9.76
N ASP A 224 7.00 -16.27 10.55
CA ASP A 224 7.04 -16.01 11.97
C ASP A 224 8.01 -14.87 12.32
N PHE A 225 8.09 -14.52 13.60
CA PHE A 225 8.96 -13.43 14.03
C PHE A 225 10.42 -13.82 13.99
N ASP A 226 10.75 -15.10 14.18
CA ASP A 226 12.13 -15.61 14.12
C ASP A 226 12.64 -15.55 12.67
N PHE A 227 11.80 -15.83 11.69
CA PHE A 227 12.12 -15.60 10.27
C PHE A 227 12.50 -14.13 10.03
N ILE A 228 11.71 -13.17 10.52
CA ILE A 228 12.00 -11.73 10.36
C ILE A 228 13.29 -11.33 11.09
N CYS A 229 13.57 -11.87 12.29
CA CYS A 229 14.80 -11.58 13.03
C CYS A 229 16.07 -12.02 12.28
N ASN A 230 15.97 -13.04 11.43
CA ASN A 230 17.07 -13.58 10.64
C ASN A 230 17.07 -13.11 9.17
N TYR A 231 16.06 -12.30 8.76
CA TYR A 231 15.93 -11.82 7.39
C TYR A 231 16.92 -10.69 7.08
N GLU A 232 17.65 -10.81 5.98
CA GLU A 232 18.59 -9.78 5.51
C GLU A 232 17.84 -8.73 4.66
N PHE A 233 17.51 -7.59 5.28
CA PHE A 233 16.91 -6.48 4.59
C PHE A 233 17.92 -5.76 3.69
N LYS A 234 17.60 -5.60 2.41
CA LYS A 234 18.37 -4.77 1.49
C LYS A 234 18.14 -3.29 1.79
N THR A 235 19.16 -2.46 1.58
CA THR A 235 19.05 -1.00 1.62
C THR A 235 19.22 -0.43 0.21
N LEU A 236 18.50 0.63 -0.11
CA LEU A 236 18.77 1.41 -1.31
C LEU A 236 20.00 2.27 -1.02
N GLU A 237 21.09 2.03 -1.74
CA GLU A 237 22.30 2.86 -1.73
C GLU A 237 22.07 4.21 -2.40
#